data_a20971e272e21a4ee0b3e3c2def75a5d
#
_entry.id   a20971e272e21a4ee0b3e3c2def75a5d
#
_cell.length_a   1.000
_cell.length_b   1.000
_cell.length_c   1.000
_cell.angle_alpha   90.00
_cell.angle_beta   90.00
_cell.angle_gamma   90.00
#
_symmetry.space_group_name_H-M   'P 1'
#
loop_
_entity.id
_entity.type
_entity.pdbx_description
1 polymer ?
#
loop_
_entity_poly.entity_id
_entity_poly.type
_entity_poly.pdbx_seq_one_letter_code
_entity_poly.pdbx_strand_id
1 'polypeptide(L)'
;DDHDDGANWKASTQVGGNPRGSMSYDDWKSLHFKGEEIIDPSVSGPSVDPDKDGLNNFAEYALGTVPTNNINTIPFPKLLFAQQGEEKYLFIEFTRAQGERDARFLVQTSSDLKDWENKAIQLGPESLDPNGNIITRYRFPDPINEENQTPGFLRLFITD
;
A
#
# COMPACT_ATOMS: atom_id res chain seq x y z
N ASP A 1 3.87 -14.12 50.34
CA ASP A 1 4.81 -13.04 49.95
C ASP A 1 4.32 -12.45 48.65
N ASP A 2 3.66 -11.36 48.85
CA ASP A 2 2.98 -10.56 47.87
C ASP A 2 3.99 -9.61 47.24
N HIS A 3 4.35 -9.84 46.00
CA HIS A 3 5.13 -8.93 45.20
C HIS A 3 4.39 -8.58 43.91
N ASP A 4 3.19 -8.09 44.09
CA ASP A 4 2.52 -7.32 43.03
C ASP A 4 2.92 -5.84 43.19
N ASP A 5 4.12 -5.53 42.74
CA ASP A 5 4.63 -4.17 42.72
C ASP A 5 4.08 -3.46 41.49
N GLY A 6 2.87 -2.90 41.65
CA GLY A 6 2.15 -2.13 40.63
C GLY A 6 2.86 -0.85 40.13
N ALA A 7 4.19 -0.72 40.37
CA ALA A 7 4.95 0.49 40.11
C ALA A 7 5.64 0.51 38.71
N ASN A 8 5.48 -0.51 37.87
CA ASN A 8 6.21 -0.61 36.61
C ASN A 8 5.41 -0.25 35.35
N TRP A 9 4.18 0.20 35.49
CA TRP A 9 3.44 0.76 34.37
C TRP A 9 3.75 2.25 34.25
N LYS A 10 4.83 2.58 33.55
CA LYS A 10 5.00 3.93 33.03
C LYS A 10 4.03 4.10 31.89
N ALA A 11 3.04 4.95 32.07
CA ALA A 11 2.20 5.42 30.98
C ALA A 11 3.12 5.93 29.87
N SER A 12 2.94 5.40 28.65
CA SER A 12 3.62 5.92 27.48
C SER A 12 3.29 7.40 27.37
N THR A 13 4.30 8.26 27.40
CA THR A 13 4.17 9.70 27.20
C THR A 13 3.96 10.07 25.72
N GLN A 14 3.85 9.08 24.83
CA GLN A 14 3.43 9.30 23.46
C GLN A 14 1.92 9.40 23.40
N VAL A 15 1.45 10.63 23.26
CA VAL A 15 0.06 10.93 22.92
C VAL A 15 -0.16 10.38 21.50
N GLY A 16 -0.98 9.34 21.35
CA GLY A 16 -1.31 8.74 20.05
C GLY A 16 -0.77 7.33 19.79
N GLY A 17 -0.21 6.67 20.81
CA GLY A 17 0.20 5.27 20.67
C GLY A 17 -0.99 4.38 20.36
N ASN A 18 -1.10 3.87 19.13
CA ASN A 18 -2.09 2.87 18.74
C ASN A 18 -1.72 1.54 19.45
N PRO A 19 -2.58 1.01 20.34
CA PRO A 19 -2.28 -0.23 21.07
C PRO A 19 -2.20 -1.48 20.19
N ARG A 20 -2.48 -1.36 18.90
CA ARG A 20 -2.36 -2.45 17.92
C ARG A 20 -1.08 -2.39 17.07
N GLY A 21 -0.23 -1.40 17.29
CA GLY A 21 1.04 -1.29 16.55
C GLY A 21 0.91 -0.82 15.11
N SER A 22 -0.27 -0.34 14.67
CA SER A 22 -0.41 0.29 13.36
C SER A 22 0.22 1.69 13.37
N MET A 23 0.92 2.03 12.31
CA MET A 23 1.48 3.36 12.11
C MET A 23 0.41 4.27 11.51
N SER A 24 0.09 5.38 12.17
CA SER A 24 -0.76 6.42 11.59
C SER A 24 0.00 7.25 10.55
N TYR A 25 -0.75 7.95 9.68
CA TYR A 25 -0.12 8.87 8.72
C TYR A 25 0.65 10.01 9.42
N ASP A 26 0.16 10.50 10.55
CA ASP A 26 0.84 11.54 11.34
C ASP A 26 2.14 11.04 12.00
N ASP A 27 2.15 9.80 12.48
CA ASP A 27 3.37 9.17 12.99
C ASP A 27 4.40 9.02 11.85
N TRP A 28 3.97 8.58 10.67
CA TRP A 28 4.83 8.43 9.51
C TRP A 28 5.40 9.78 9.04
N LYS A 29 4.59 10.85 8.98
CA LYS A 29 5.11 12.20 8.68
C LYS A 29 6.22 12.62 9.63
N SER A 30 6.04 12.35 10.92
CA SER A 30 7.02 12.69 11.95
C SER A 30 8.35 11.95 11.83
N LEU A 31 8.36 10.79 11.15
CA LEU A 31 9.60 10.05 10.85
C LEU A 31 10.36 10.62 9.66
N HIS A 32 9.65 11.18 8.68
CA HIS A 32 10.24 11.53 7.39
C HIS A 32 10.45 13.03 7.20
N PHE A 33 9.63 13.87 7.82
CA PHE A 33 9.71 15.32 7.73
C PHE A 33 10.21 15.96 9.02
N LYS A 34 10.70 17.20 8.98
CA LYS A 34 11.28 17.88 10.14
C LYS A 34 10.75 19.30 10.31
N GLY A 35 10.61 19.70 11.56
CA GLY A 35 10.22 21.07 11.91
C GLY A 35 8.87 21.47 11.31
N GLU A 36 8.83 22.57 10.57
CA GLU A 36 7.62 23.10 9.96
C GLU A 36 7.10 22.24 8.79
N GLU A 37 7.96 21.44 8.15
CA GLU A 37 7.56 20.54 7.06
C GLU A 37 6.47 19.55 7.47
N ILE A 38 6.48 19.09 8.75
CA ILE A 38 5.50 18.12 9.28
C ILE A 38 4.07 18.65 9.16
N ILE A 39 3.90 19.96 9.35
CA ILE A 39 2.59 20.61 9.37
C ILE A 39 2.30 21.40 8.09
N ASP A 40 3.26 21.51 7.18
CA ASP A 40 3.08 22.18 5.90
C ASP A 40 2.38 21.25 4.89
N PRO A 41 1.11 21.52 4.52
CA PRO A 41 0.38 20.67 3.59
C PRO A 41 0.94 20.67 2.16
N SER A 42 1.79 21.66 1.83
CA SER A 42 2.47 21.73 0.53
C SER A 42 3.72 20.82 0.46
N VAL A 43 4.15 20.28 1.59
CA VAL A 43 5.29 19.36 1.70
C VAL A 43 4.83 17.99 2.16
N SER A 44 4.21 17.89 3.33
CA SER A 44 3.79 16.62 3.93
C SER A 44 2.32 16.28 3.72
N GLY A 45 1.62 17.00 2.86
CA GLY A 45 0.23 16.70 2.51
C GLY A 45 0.12 15.36 1.74
N PRO A 46 -0.99 14.61 1.90
CA PRO A 46 -1.12 13.26 1.36
C PRO A 46 -1.04 13.16 -0.17
N SER A 47 -1.38 14.24 -0.88
CA SER A 47 -1.36 14.29 -2.35
C SER A 47 -0.06 14.86 -2.93
N VAL A 48 0.88 15.26 -2.09
CA VAL A 48 2.17 15.84 -2.52
C VAL A 48 3.16 14.73 -2.81
N ASP A 49 3.99 14.94 -3.81
CA ASP A 49 5.10 14.08 -4.22
C ASP A 49 6.40 14.93 -4.15
N PRO A 50 7.10 14.91 -3.00
CA PRO A 50 8.24 15.80 -2.76
C PRO A 50 9.49 15.45 -3.56
N ASP A 51 9.76 14.16 -3.76
CA ASP A 51 10.95 13.66 -4.45
C ASP A 51 10.73 13.39 -5.95
N LYS A 52 9.46 13.52 -6.40
CA LYS A 52 9.04 13.43 -7.81
C LYS A 52 9.30 12.07 -8.44
N ASP A 53 9.13 11.02 -7.67
CA ASP A 53 9.24 9.65 -8.14
C ASP A 53 7.94 9.09 -8.75
N GLY A 54 6.82 9.82 -8.59
CA GLY A 54 5.49 9.45 -9.09
C GLY A 54 4.59 8.85 -8.02
N LEU A 55 5.04 8.67 -6.78
CA LEU A 55 4.23 8.33 -5.63
C LEU A 55 3.98 9.58 -4.80
N ASN A 56 2.73 9.81 -4.43
CA ASN A 56 2.44 10.84 -3.44
C ASN A 56 2.68 10.31 -2.02
N ASN A 57 2.81 11.21 -1.06
CA ASN A 57 3.08 10.88 0.34
C ASN A 57 2.14 9.81 0.92
N PHE A 58 0.85 9.80 0.55
CA PHE A 58 -0.08 8.80 1.05
C PHE A 58 0.18 7.41 0.46
N ALA A 59 0.52 7.34 -0.82
CA ALA A 59 0.91 6.09 -1.46
C ALA A 59 2.21 5.55 -0.86
N GLU A 60 3.17 6.41 -0.58
CA GLU A 60 4.42 6.04 0.07
C GLU A 60 4.23 5.56 1.50
N TYR A 61 3.41 6.27 2.27
CA TYR A 61 2.98 5.82 3.59
C TYR A 61 2.39 4.41 3.53
N ALA A 62 1.45 4.18 2.64
CA ALA A 62 0.77 2.89 2.51
C ALA A 62 1.73 1.78 2.06
N LEU A 63 2.54 2.04 1.05
CA LEU A 63 3.50 1.06 0.51
C LEU A 63 4.71 0.86 1.42
N GLY A 64 5.09 1.87 2.22
CA GLY A 64 6.27 1.86 3.08
C GLY A 64 7.54 2.29 2.38
N THR A 65 7.45 3.22 1.43
CA THR A 65 8.57 3.91 0.80
C THR A 65 8.93 5.19 1.53
N VAL A 66 9.88 5.98 1.02
CA VAL A 66 10.44 7.17 1.67
C VAL A 66 10.17 8.41 0.85
N PRO A 67 9.40 9.40 1.33
CA PRO A 67 8.88 10.53 0.56
C PRO A 67 9.92 11.59 0.16
N THR A 68 11.16 11.39 0.55
CA THR A 68 12.27 12.32 0.29
C THR A 68 13.42 11.66 -0.46
N ASN A 69 13.19 10.46 -1.00
CA ASN A 69 14.21 9.70 -1.70
C ASN A 69 13.62 8.96 -2.90
N ASN A 70 13.84 9.47 -4.09
CA ASN A 70 13.36 8.90 -5.35
C ASN A 70 13.95 7.51 -5.71
N ILE A 71 14.72 6.89 -4.81
CA ILE A 71 15.22 5.53 -4.96
C ILE A 71 14.30 4.60 -4.16
N ASN A 72 13.28 4.08 -4.84
CA ASN A 72 12.36 3.14 -4.20
C ASN A 72 13.01 1.77 -4.01
N THR A 73 13.03 1.31 -2.76
CA THR A 73 13.44 -0.06 -2.41
C THR A 73 12.30 -1.07 -2.62
N ILE A 74 11.07 -0.57 -2.71
CA ILE A 74 9.88 -1.37 -3.01
C ILE A 74 9.51 -1.10 -4.49
N PRO A 75 9.37 -2.15 -5.31
CA PRO A 75 9.05 -1.96 -6.72
C PRO A 75 7.63 -1.42 -6.91
N PHE A 76 7.47 -0.56 -7.90
CA PHE A 76 6.15 -0.09 -8.34
C PHE A 76 5.21 -1.27 -8.69
N PRO A 77 3.88 -1.08 -8.55
CA PRO A 77 2.91 -2.05 -9.01
C PRO A 77 3.12 -2.41 -10.47
N LYS A 78 3.08 -3.72 -10.77
CA LYS A 78 3.34 -4.26 -12.11
C LYS A 78 2.07 -4.86 -12.69
N LEU A 79 1.76 -4.48 -13.91
CA LEU A 79 0.79 -5.18 -14.75
C LEU A 79 1.51 -6.22 -15.59
N LEU A 80 0.98 -7.42 -15.65
CA LEU A 80 1.55 -8.53 -16.42
C LEU A 80 0.45 -9.43 -16.98
N PHE A 81 0.79 -10.12 -18.07
CA PHE A 81 -0.04 -11.16 -18.62
C PHE A 81 0.56 -12.52 -18.29
N ALA A 82 -0.24 -13.43 -17.74
CA ALA A 82 0.21 -14.75 -17.42
C ALA A 82 -0.88 -15.80 -17.68
N GLN A 83 -0.46 -17.05 -17.85
CA GLN A 83 -1.38 -18.18 -17.94
C GLN A 83 -1.77 -18.67 -16.54
N GLN A 84 -3.05 -19.01 -16.41
CA GLN A 84 -3.58 -19.74 -15.27
C GLN A 84 -4.43 -20.90 -15.84
N GLY A 85 -3.94 -22.14 -15.76
CA GLY A 85 -4.48 -23.24 -16.51
C GLY A 85 -4.25 -23.07 -18.01
N GLU A 86 -5.29 -23.22 -18.79
CA GLU A 86 -5.26 -23.03 -20.26
C GLU A 86 -5.54 -21.60 -20.69
N GLU A 87 -5.95 -20.73 -19.77
CA GLU A 87 -6.40 -19.38 -20.03
C GLU A 87 -5.33 -18.35 -19.68
N LYS A 88 -5.33 -17.22 -20.42
CA LYS A 88 -4.46 -16.07 -20.19
C LYS A 88 -5.23 -14.95 -19.52
N TYR A 89 -4.64 -14.32 -18.49
CA TYR A 89 -5.27 -13.24 -17.73
C TYR A 89 -4.36 -12.03 -17.63
N LEU A 90 -4.97 -10.87 -17.36
CA LEU A 90 -4.28 -9.67 -16.90
C LEU A 90 -4.15 -9.73 -15.38
N PHE A 91 -2.94 -9.53 -14.88
CA PHE A 91 -2.61 -9.52 -13.46
C PHE A 91 -2.05 -8.17 -13.03
N ILE A 92 -2.24 -7.86 -11.78
CA ILE A 92 -1.50 -6.83 -11.07
C ILE A 92 -0.79 -7.46 -9.87
N GLU A 93 0.49 -7.13 -9.72
CA GLU A 93 1.30 -7.48 -8.55
C GLU A 93 1.79 -6.19 -7.91
N PHE A 94 1.66 -6.07 -6.61
CA PHE A 94 2.26 -4.98 -5.87
C PHE A 94 2.90 -5.49 -4.58
N THR A 95 3.91 -4.73 -4.13
CA THR A 95 4.68 -5.03 -2.93
C THR A 95 4.50 -3.89 -1.94
N ARG A 96 4.39 -4.21 -0.67
CA ARG A 96 4.34 -3.25 0.43
C ARG A 96 5.19 -3.70 1.60
N ALA A 97 5.70 -2.77 2.40
CA ALA A 97 6.39 -3.09 3.64
C ALA A 97 5.46 -3.79 4.63
N GLN A 98 6.04 -4.61 5.50
CA GLN A 98 5.31 -5.18 6.63
C GLN A 98 4.89 -4.08 7.62
N GLY A 99 3.89 -4.38 8.42
CA GLY A 99 3.31 -3.51 9.43
C GLY A 99 1.91 -3.03 9.05
N GLU A 100 1.08 -2.86 10.07
CA GLU A 100 -0.27 -2.33 9.89
C GLU A 100 -0.19 -0.80 9.70
N ARG A 101 -0.92 -0.30 8.73
CA ARG A 101 -1.12 1.12 8.44
C ARG A 101 -2.60 1.39 8.24
N ASP A 102 -3.02 2.60 8.55
CA ASP A 102 -4.39 3.04 8.30
C ASP A 102 -4.57 3.37 6.82
N ALA A 103 -4.37 2.35 5.99
CA ALA A 103 -4.50 2.41 4.53
C ALA A 103 -5.11 1.11 4.00
N ARG A 104 -6.00 1.25 3.03
CA ARG A 104 -6.66 0.14 2.36
C ARG A 104 -6.19 0.04 0.92
N PHE A 105 -5.92 -1.18 0.50
CA PHE A 105 -5.52 -1.49 -0.86
C PHE A 105 -6.71 -2.12 -1.59
N LEU A 106 -7.20 -1.44 -2.61
CA LEU A 106 -8.29 -1.92 -3.45
C LEU A 106 -7.75 -2.14 -4.86
N VAL A 107 -7.92 -3.33 -5.39
CA VAL A 107 -7.65 -3.59 -6.80
C VAL A 107 -8.95 -3.56 -7.55
N GLN A 108 -9.06 -2.60 -8.44
CA GLN A 108 -10.28 -2.33 -9.20
C GLN A 108 -10.10 -2.70 -10.66
N THR A 109 -11.21 -3.08 -11.27
CA THR A 109 -11.34 -3.42 -12.69
C THR A 109 -12.18 -2.39 -13.41
N SER A 110 -11.89 -2.16 -14.68
CA SER A 110 -12.72 -1.34 -15.57
C SER A 110 -12.66 -1.91 -17.00
N SER A 111 -13.71 -1.69 -17.76
CA SER A 111 -13.74 -1.96 -19.20
C SER A 111 -13.60 -0.70 -20.05
N ASP A 112 -13.71 0.50 -19.46
CA ASP A 112 -13.81 1.77 -20.19
C ASP A 112 -12.95 2.90 -19.57
N LEU A 113 -12.21 2.62 -18.48
CA LEU A 113 -11.44 3.57 -17.68
C LEU A 113 -12.28 4.65 -16.96
N LYS A 114 -13.59 4.54 -16.97
CA LYS A 114 -14.50 5.49 -16.31
C LYS A 114 -15.13 4.84 -15.09
N ASP A 115 -15.77 3.71 -15.31
CA ASP A 115 -16.43 2.96 -14.25
C ASP A 115 -15.48 1.90 -13.68
N TRP A 116 -15.21 2.02 -12.38
CA TRP A 116 -14.29 1.14 -11.67
C TRP A 116 -15.03 0.31 -10.63
N GLU A 117 -14.80 -0.99 -10.65
CA GLU A 117 -15.49 -1.95 -9.81
C GLU A 117 -14.49 -2.81 -9.01
N ASN A 118 -14.88 -3.22 -7.81
CA ASN A 118 -14.08 -4.11 -6.95
C ASN A 118 -14.30 -5.59 -7.32
N LYS A 119 -13.99 -5.95 -8.57
CA LYS A 119 -14.19 -7.31 -9.10
C LYS A 119 -12.90 -8.10 -9.30
N ALA A 120 -11.74 -7.49 -9.07
CA ALA A 120 -10.47 -8.20 -9.18
C ALA A 120 -10.40 -9.38 -8.20
N ILE A 121 -9.82 -10.48 -8.65
CA ILE A 121 -9.73 -11.74 -7.88
C ILE A 121 -8.34 -11.85 -7.29
N GLN A 122 -8.25 -11.87 -5.96
CA GLN A 122 -6.98 -12.10 -5.27
C GLN A 122 -6.49 -13.54 -5.50
N LEU A 123 -5.21 -13.68 -5.75
CA LEU A 123 -4.57 -14.97 -6.03
C LEU A 123 -3.79 -15.46 -4.82
N GLY A 124 -4.38 -16.44 -4.15
CA GLY A 124 -3.74 -17.10 -3.02
C GLY A 124 -3.51 -16.19 -1.82
N PRO A 125 -2.80 -16.69 -0.81
CA PRO A 125 -2.34 -15.87 0.31
C PRO A 125 -1.22 -14.92 -0.15
N GLU A 126 -1.04 -13.84 0.60
CA GLU A 126 0.12 -12.97 0.46
C GLU A 126 1.41 -13.76 0.68
N SER A 127 2.47 -13.38 -0.01
CA SER A 127 3.81 -13.98 0.12
C SER A 127 4.84 -12.89 0.48
N LEU A 128 6.03 -13.32 0.90
CA LEU A 128 7.10 -12.39 1.21
C LEU A 128 8.16 -12.41 0.11
N ASP A 129 8.71 -11.24 -0.18
CA ASP A 129 9.93 -11.12 -0.98
C ASP A 129 11.18 -11.44 -0.12
N PRO A 130 12.38 -11.54 -0.71
CA PRO A 130 13.61 -11.80 0.05
C PRO A 130 13.95 -10.74 1.11
N ASN A 131 13.40 -9.53 1.01
CA ASN A 131 13.59 -8.44 1.96
C ASN A 131 12.51 -8.41 3.06
N GLY A 132 11.56 -9.36 3.02
CA GLY A 132 10.47 -9.46 3.97
C GLY A 132 9.27 -8.55 3.65
N ASN A 133 9.21 -7.93 2.48
CA ASN A 133 8.04 -7.16 2.07
C ASN A 133 6.92 -8.10 1.61
N ILE A 134 5.69 -7.65 1.77
CA ILE A 134 4.50 -8.41 1.39
C ILE A 134 4.20 -8.22 -0.09
N ILE A 135 4.10 -9.32 -0.82
CA ILE A 135 3.67 -9.35 -2.23
C ILE A 135 2.22 -9.80 -2.29
N THR A 136 1.41 -9.01 -2.96
CA THR A 136 -0.01 -9.31 -3.20
C THR A 136 -0.28 -9.31 -4.70
N ARG A 137 -1.08 -10.30 -5.16
CA ARG A 137 -1.44 -10.49 -6.56
C ARG A 137 -2.94 -10.54 -6.74
N TYR A 138 -3.40 -9.87 -7.79
CA TYR A 138 -4.78 -9.96 -8.25
C TYR A 138 -4.81 -10.21 -9.75
N ARG A 139 -5.90 -10.79 -10.23
CA ARG A 139 -6.16 -10.90 -11.66
C ARG A 139 -7.48 -10.27 -12.05
N PHE A 140 -7.59 -9.91 -13.32
CA PHE A 140 -8.88 -9.58 -13.93
C PHE A 140 -9.79 -10.82 -13.89
N PRO A 141 -11.12 -10.67 -13.68
CA PRO A 141 -12.03 -11.81 -13.56
C PRO A 141 -12.05 -12.68 -14.81
N ASP A 142 -12.14 -12.05 -15.97
CA ASP A 142 -12.29 -12.74 -17.25
C ASP A 142 -10.95 -12.99 -17.94
N PRO A 143 -10.79 -14.14 -18.62
CA PRO A 143 -9.61 -14.42 -19.40
C PRO A 143 -9.56 -13.53 -20.65
N ILE A 144 -8.35 -13.33 -21.14
CA ILE A 144 -8.10 -12.66 -22.42
C ILE A 144 -8.15 -13.74 -23.50
N ASN A 145 -9.16 -13.68 -24.35
CA ASN A 145 -9.27 -14.54 -25.52
C ASN A 145 -9.41 -13.70 -26.80
N GLU A 146 -9.19 -14.34 -27.95
CA GLU A 146 -9.25 -13.66 -29.25
C GLU A 146 -10.68 -13.17 -29.60
N GLU A 147 -11.70 -13.78 -29.01
CA GLU A 147 -13.10 -13.44 -29.23
C GLU A 147 -13.60 -12.30 -28.33
N ASN A 148 -13.06 -12.20 -27.12
CA ASN A 148 -13.40 -11.17 -26.15
C ASN A 148 -12.23 -10.16 -26.00
N GLN A 149 -12.00 -9.40 -27.04
CA GLN A 149 -11.04 -8.25 -27.02
C GLN A 149 -11.58 -7.04 -26.24
N THR A 150 -12.38 -7.27 -25.20
CA THR A 150 -12.75 -6.18 -24.33
C THR A 150 -11.51 -5.83 -23.51
N PRO A 151 -10.90 -4.65 -23.73
CA PRO A 151 -9.75 -4.26 -22.95
C PRO A 151 -10.17 -4.18 -21.48
N GLY A 152 -9.61 -5.06 -20.68
CA GLY A 152 -9.75 -4.98 -19.24
C GLY A 152 -8.63 -4.12 -18.66
N PHE A 153 -8.96 -3.30 -17.71
CA PHE A 153 -8.02 -2.45 -16.99
C PHE A 153 -8.01 -2.84 -15.52
N LEU A 154 -6.83 -2.85 -14.94
CA LEU A 154 -6.62 -3.02 -13.51
C LEU A 154 -5.94 -1.77 -12.95
N ARG A 155 -6.36 -1.33 -11.77
CA ARG A 155 -5.64 -0.34 -11.01
C ARG A 155 -5.52 -0.74 -9.54
N LEU A 156 -4.44 -0.33 -8.93
CA LEU A 156 -4.32 -0.27 -7.48
C LEU A 156 -4.83 1.09 -7.02
N PHE A 157 -5.81 1.09 -6.13
CA PHE A 157 -6.36 2.27 -5.49
C PHE A 157 -6.08 2.19 -4.00
N ILE A 158 -5.43 3.20 -3.45
CA ILE A 158 -5.05 3.27 -2.04
C ILE A 158 -5.89 4.37 -1.39
N THR A 159 -6.55 4.04 -0.29
CA THR A 159 -7.42 4.95 0.46
C THR A 159 -7.27 4.73 1.98
N ASP A 160 -7.72 5.68 2.76
CA ASP A 160 -7.90 5.61 4.21
C ASP A 160 -9.16 4.81 4.61
#